data_bc43ded74497b6ba95805945d18ff789
#
_entry.id   bc43ded74497b6ba95805945d18ff789
#
_cell.length_a   1.000
_cell.length_b   1.000
_cell.length_c   1.000
_cell.angle_alpha   90.00
_cell.angle_beta   90.00
_cell.angle_gamma   90.00
#
_symmetry.space_group_name_H-M   'P 1'
#
loop_
_entity.id
_entity.type
_entity.pdbx_description
1 polymer ?
#
loop_
_entity_poly.entity_id
_entity_poly.type
_entity_poly.pdbx_seq_one_letter_code
_entity_poly.pdbx_strand_id
1 'polypeptide(L)'
;MSSPSSSAQQARQALGLRLREIRVSAGLTGRQLGQLMGRHSAKISRIEHGSAAPTPQDIREWCSHTGAADRLPDLLEWLHAAEGMWVEWRRMERSGLRRAQESVRPSYDRTRQFRAYSPNLVPGIVQTPAYTTAVLNAIARRRQLTNDVESAVAVRMERQALLYTGDHRFALLMEESALRDGMGGAEVMAGQLGFLITVSALPRVSLM
;
A
#
# COMPACT_ATOMS: atom_id res chain seq x y z
N MET A 1 -9.35 3.06 -4.18
CA MET A 1 -9.04 1.76 -3.54
C MET A 1 -7.53 1.60 -3.50
N SER A 2 -7.00 1.32 -2.34
CA SER A 2 -5.57 1.09 -2.14
C SER A 2 -5.13 -0.16 -2.91
N SER A 3 -3.88 -0.18 -3.40
CA SER A 3 -3.31 -1.40 -3.98
C SER A 3 -3.30 -2.51 -2.93
N PRO A 4 -3.31 -3.81 -3.29
CA PRO A 4 -3.26 -4.90 -2.31
C PRO A 4 -2.10 -4.77 -1.32
N SER A 5 -0.95 -4.22 -1.76
CA SER A 5 0.19 -3.91 -0.88
C SER A 5 -0.14 -2.79 0.11
N SER A 6 -0.88 -1.76 -0.31
CA SER A 6 -1.27 -0.66 0.58
C SER A 6 -2.37 -1.11 1.56
N SER A 7 -3.27 -2.00 1.16
CA SER A 7 -4.28 -2.59 2.05
C SER A 7 -3.65 -3.44 3.15
N ALA A 8 -2.67 -4.28 2.81
CA ALA A 8 -1.92 -5.07 3.79
C ALA A 8 -1.09 -4.18 4.72
N GLN A 9 -0.48 -3.12 4.19
CA GLN A 9 0.24 -2.15 5.01
C GLN A 9 -0.69 -1.34 5.91
N GLN A 10 -1.85 -0.91 5.41
CA GLN A 10 -2.88 -0.23 6.20
C GLN A 10 -3.42 -1.12 7.32
N ALA A 11 -3.67 -2.41 7.04
CA ALA A 11 -4.09 -3.36 8.07
C ALA A 11 -3.05 -3.51 9.18
N ARG A 12 -1.75 -3.55 8.84
CA ARG A 12 -0.66 -3.56 9.83
C ARG A 12 -0.58 -2.27 10.64
N GLN A 13 -0.74 -1.13 9.99
CA GLN A 13 -0.75 0.17 10.66
C GLN A 13 -1.94 0.28 11.61
N ALA A 14 -3.14 -0.16 11.19
CA ALA A 14 -4.33 -0.17 12.03
C ALA A 14 -4.15 -1.06 13.27
N LEU A 15 -3.59 -2.27 13.10
CA LEU A 15 -3.24 -3.14 14.22
C LEU A 15 -2.19 -2.49 15.15
N GLY A 16 -1.16 -1.87 14.59
CA GLY A 16 -0.12 -1.18 15.34
C GLY A 16 -0.66 -0.01 16.16
N LEU A 17 -1.53 0.81 15.57
CA LEU A 17 -2.22 1.90 16.28
C LEU A 17 -3.07 1.37 17.42
N ARG A 18 -3.79 0.28 17.21
CA ARG A 18 -4.61 -0.34 18.26
C ARG A 18 -3.77 -0.85 19.42
N LEU A 19 -2.65 -1.50 19.14
CA LEU A 19 -1.70 -1.95 20.17
C LEU A 19 -1.10 -0.76 20.94
N ARG A 20 -0.80 0.33 20.25
CA ARG A 20 -0.34 1.57 20.88
C ARG A 20 -1.39 2.16 21.82
N GLU A 21 -2.64 2.25 21.41
CA GLU A 21 -3.75 2.72 22.24
C GLU A 21 -3.86 1.90 23.53
N ILE A 22 -3.81 0.56 23.43
CA ILE A 22 -3.85 -0.35 24.57
C ILE A 22 -2.70 -0.08 25.54
N ARG A 23 -1.47 0.07 25.01
CA ARG A 23 -0.30 0.39 25.85
C ARG A 23 -0.45 1.74 26.55
N VAL A 24 -0.88 2.77 25.82
CA VAL A 24 -1.06 4.12 26.39
C VAL A 24 -2.15 4.11 27.45
N SER A 25 -3.27 3.42 27.23
CA SER A 25 -4.35 3.26 28.21
C SER A 25 -3.89 2.56 29.50
N ALA A 26 -2.91 1.66 29.38
CA ALA A 26 -2.27 1.02 30.56
C ALA A 26 -1.21 1.90 31.24
N GLY A 27 -1.00 3.15 30.80
CA GLY A 27 -0.02 4.08 31.36
C GLY A 27 1.44 3.72 31.08
N LEU A 28 1.71 2.79 30.15
CA LEU A 28 3.06 2.31 29.86
C LEU A 28 3.72 3.09 28.72
N THR A 29 5.00 3.43 28.89
CA THR A 29 5.84 3.88 27.78
C THR A 29 6.28 2.68 26.92
N GLY A 30 6.66 2.91 25.65
CA GLY A 30 7.19 1.86 24.78
C GLY A 30 8.46 1.19 25.33
N ARG A 31 9.26 1.93 26.16
CA ARG A 31 10.44 1.37 26.84
C ARG A 31 10.02 0.43 27.98
N GLN A 32 9.08 0.83 28.81
CA GLN A 32 8.56 0.00 29.91
C GLN A 32 7.92 -1.29 29.40
N LEU A 33 7.05 -1.18 28.40
CA LEU A 33 6.45 -2.38 27.78
C LEU A 33 7.52 -3.29 27.16
N GLY A 34 8.51 -2.70 26.47
CA GLY A 34 9.64 -3.45 25.93
C GLY A 34 10.40 -4.23 27.00
N GLN A 35 10.67 -3.60 28.15
CA GLN A 35 11.31 -4.26 29.30
C GLN A 35 10.46 -5.42 29.85
N LEU A 36 9.17 -5.21 30.06
CA LEU A 36 8.24 -6.25 30.54
C LEU A 36 8.17 -7.46 29.61
N MET A 37 8.21 -7.23 28.29
CA MET A 37 8.17 -8.28 27.27
C MET A 37 9.55 -8.86 26.94
N GLY A 38 10.63 -8.39 27.59
CA GLY A 38 12.00 -8.81 27.22
C GLY A 38 12.39 -8.41 25.78
N ARG A 39 11.88 -7.29 25.30
CA ARG A 39 12.09 -6.76 23.93
C ARG A 39 12.72 -5.39 23.96
N HIS A 40 13.49 -5.06 22.93
CA HIS A 40 14.01 -3.71 22.76
C HIS A 40 12.89 -2.74 22.37
N SER A 41 12.90 -1.50 22.92
CA SER A 41 11.87 -0.47 22.66
C SER A 41 11.71 -0.15 21.16
N ALA A 42 12.76 -0.29 20.36
CA ALA A 42 12.71 -0.13 18.91
C ALA A 42 11.79 -1.17 18.23
N LYS A 43 11.67 -2.40 18.81
CA LYS A 43 10.70 -3.40 18.29
C LYS A 43 9.28 -2.96 18.57
N ILE A 44 9.01 -2.46 19.79
CA ILE A 44 7.70 -1.93 20.18
C ILE A 44 7.29 -0.81 19.21
N SER A 45 8.17 0.17 19.00
CA SER A 45 7.93 1.29 18.08
C SER A 45 7.65 0.83 16.65
N ARG A 46 8.44 -0.12 16.11
CA ARG A 46 8.21 -0.64 14.75
C ARG A 46 6.87 -1.37 14.61
N ILE A 47 6.43 -2.08 15.63
CA ILE A 47 5.11 -2.72 15.65
C ILE A 47 4.02 -1.64 15.65
N GLU A 48 4.10 -0.65 16.50
CA GLU A 48 3.12 0.44 16.63
C GLU A 48 2.97 1.26 15.34
N HIS A 49 4.07 1.43 14.59
CA HIS A 49 4.05 2.12 13.28
C HIS A 49 3.76 1.19 12.10
N GLY A 50 3.48 -0.08 12.32
CA GLY A 50 3.20 -1.06 11.26
C GLY A 50 4.38 -1.39 10.37
N SER A 51 5.61 -0.97 10.72
CA SER A 51 6.83 -1.27 9.98
C SER A 51 7.40 -2.67 10.27
N ALA A 52 6.94 -3.29 11.37
CA ALA A 52 7.16 -4.70 11.68
C ALA A 52 5.83 -5.36 12.06
N ALA A 53 5.59 -6.59 11.62
CA ALA A 53 4.46 -7.38 12.08
C ALA A 53 4.75 -7.92 13.49
N PRO A 54 3.80 -7.84 14.44
CA PRO A 54 3.90 -8.58 15.69
C PRO A 54 3.71 -10.08 15.43
N THR A 55 4.30 -10.92 16.26
CA THR A 55 3.95 -12.34 16.29
C THR A 55 2.71 -12.56 17.18
N PRO A 56 2.00 -13.71 17.04
CA PRO A 56 0.92 -14.06 17.97
C PRO A 56 1.38 -14.02 19.45
N GLN A 57 2.63 -14.40 19.70
CA GLN A 57 3.21 -14.35 21.04
C GLN A 57 3.43 -12.90 21.51
N ASP A 58 3.91 -12.00 20.64
CA ASP A 58 4.03 -10.58 20.97
C ASP A 58 2.66 -9.99 21.39
N ILE A 59 1.57 -10.36 20.70
CA ILE A 59 0.21 -9.88 21.06
C ILE A 59 -0.24 -10.44 22.41
N ARG A 60 0.00 -11.72 22.69
CA ARG A 60 -0.34 -12.32 24.00
C ARG A 60 0.40 -11.63 25.15
N GLU A 61 1.70 -11.44 25.01
CA GLU A 61 2.54 -10.74 26.01
C GLU A 61 2.09 -9.28 26.16
N TRP A 62 1.77 -8.61 25.04
CA TRP A 62 1.24 -7.23 25.07
C TRP A 62 -0.04 -7.14 25.90
N CYS A 63 -1.03 -7.98 25.60
CA CYS A 63 -2.31 -8.01 26.32
C CYS A 63 -2.11 -8.37 27.80
N SER A 64 -1.24 -9.31 28.13
CA SER A 64 -0.94 -9.72 29.50
C SER A 64 -0.36 -8.56 30.32
N HIS A 65 0.61 -7.82 29.79
CA HIS A 65 1.27 -6.72 30.50
C HIS A 65 0.46 -5.42 30.52
N THR A 66 -0.56 -5.30 29.67
CA THR A 66 -1.42 -4.11 29.61
C THR A 66 -2.79 -4.32 30.24
N GLY A 67 -3.09 -5.51 30.76
CA GLY A 67 -4.40 -5.83 31.31
C GLY A 67 -5.54 -5.95 30.30
N ALA A 68 -5.21 -6.09 28.99
CA ALA A 68 -6.17 -6.14 27.88
C ALA A 68 -6.46 -7.59 27.40
N ALA A 69 -6.54 -8.54 28.32
CA ALA A 69 -6.76 -9.96 28.00
C ALA A 69 -8.08 -10.20 27.25
N ASP A 70 -9.10 -9.39 27.52
CA ASP A 70 -10.39 -9.39 26.84
C ASP A 70 -10.31 -9.10 25.34
N ARG A 71 -9.28 -8.37 24.93
CA ARG A 71 -9.05 -7.96 23.52
C ARG A 71 -8.18 -8.92 22.73
N LEU A 72 -7.62 -9.92 23.39
CA LEU A 72 -6.69 -10.86 22.75
C LEU A 72 -7.28 -11.60 21.54
N PRO A 73 -8.53 -12.13 21.58
CA PRO A 73 -9.11 -12.83 20.43
C PRO A 73 -9.20 -11.91 19.20
N ASP A 74 -9.73 -10.70 19.36
CA ASP A 74 -9.91 -9.74 18.26
C ASP A 74 -8.57 -9.32 17.63
N LEU A 75 -7.55 -9.09 18.48
CA LEU A 75 -6.22 -8.70 18.00
C LEU A 75 -5.51 -9.82 17.24
N LEU A 76 -5.71 -11.07 17.63
CA LEU A 76 -5.21 -12.23 16.89
C LEU A 76 -5.93 -12.41 15.56
N GLU A 77 -7.24 -12.19 15.51
CA GLU A 77 -8.01 -12.20 14.26
C GLU A 77 -7.54 -11.10 13.31
N TRP A 78 -7.31 -9.89 13.82
CA TRP A 78 -6.76 -8.79 13.02
C TRP A 78 -5.34 -9.09 12.51
N LEU A 79 -4.51 -9.75 13.31
CA LEU A 79 -3.19 -10.21 12.86
C LEU A 79 -3.32 -11.21 11.71
N HIS A 80 -4.15 -12.23 11.86
CA HIS A 80 -4.37 -13.24 10.82
C HIS A 80 -4.91 -12.63 9.53
N ALA A 81 -5.85 -11.68 9.63
CA ALA A 81 -6.36 -10.96 8.46
C ALA A 81 -5.26 -10.16 7.76
N ALA A 82 -4.43 -9.42 8.50
CA ALA A 82 -3.32 -8.66 7.94
C ALA A 82 -2.23 -9.56 7.33
N GLU A 83 -1.92 -10.70 7.96
CA GLU A 83 -0.98 -11.71 7.43
C GLU A 83 -1.53 -12.39 6.18
N GLY A 84 -2.81 -12.77 6.16
CA GLY A 84 -3.47 -13.35 5.01
C GLY A 84 -3.41 -12.43 3.78
N MET A 85 -3.69 -11.14 3.96
CA MET A 85 -3.57 -10.12 2.90
C MET A 85 -2.11 -10.00 2.40
N TRP A 86 -1.13 -10.11 3.30
CA TRP A 86 0.28 -10.03 2.95
C TRP A 86 0.80 -11.27 2.21
N VAL A 87 0.36 -12.45 2.63
CA VAL A 87 0.69 -13.74 1.96
C VAL A 87 0.09 -13.78 0.56
N GLU A 88 -1.17 -13.38 0.42
CA GLU A 88 -1.86 -13.33 -0.87
C GLU A 88 -1.16 -12.35 -1.83
N TRP A 89 -0.77 -11.18 -1.32
CA TRP A 89 -0.03 -10.20 -2.10
C TRP A 89 1.34 -10.73 -2.54
N ARG A 90 2.11 -11.40 -1.66
CA ARG A 90 3.39 -12.06 -2.03
C ARG A 90 3.20 -13.17 -3.05
N ARG A 91 2.11 -13.92 -2.94
CA ARG A 91 1.77 -14.97 -3.91
C ARG A 91 1.48 -14.38 -5.28
N MET A 92 0.72 -13.30 -5.34
CA MET A 92 0.46 -12.56 -6.58
C MET A 92 1.74 -12.02 -7.21
N GLU A 93 2.65 -11.48 -6.42
CA GLU A 93 3.95 -11.02 -6.93
C GLU A 93 4.81 -12.14 -7.51
N ARG A 94 4.88 -13.28 -6.83
CA ARG A 94 5.61 -14.47 -7.33
C ARG A 94 5.01 -15.03 -8.61
N SER A 95 3.73 -14.82 -8.86
CA SER A 95 3.06 -15.25 -10.09
C SER A 95 3.31 -14.34 -11.29
N GLY A 96 4.10 -13.27 -11.12
CA GLY A 96 4.48 -12.30 -12.14
C GLY A 96 3.71 -10.99 -12.05
N LEU A 97 4.33 -9.93 -12.57
CA LEU A 97 3.78 -8.57 -12.55
C LEU A 97 2.51 -8.46 -13.39
N ARG A 98 2.44 -9.17 -14.52
CA ARG A 98 1.26 -9.22 -15.37
C ARG A 98 0.03 -9.71 -14.60
N ARG A 99 0.12 -10.85 -13.92
CA ARG A 99 -0.98 -11.40 -13.10
C ARG A 99 -1.39 -10.46 -11.98
N ALA A 100 -0.41 -9.79 -11.35
CA ALA A 100 -0.69 -8.77 -10.36
C ALA A 100 -1.50 -7.59 -10.94
N GLN A 101 -1.24 -7.18 -12.18
CA GLN A 101 -2.03 -6.15 -12.86
C GLN A 101 -3.43 -6.65 -13.26
N GLU A 102 -3.54 -7.88 -13.72
CA GLU A 102 -4.82 -8.51 -14.08
C GLU A 102 -5.74 -8.68 -12.86
N SER A 103 -5.19 -9.08 -11.72
CA SER A 103 -5.97 -9.35 -10.49
C SER A 103 -6.75 -8.15 -9.95
N VAL A 104 -6.31 -6.93 -10.23
CA VAL A 104 -7.00 -5.71 -9.78
C VAL A 104 -8.09 -5.25 -10.74
N ARG A 105 -8.12 -5.77 -11.97
CA ARG A 105 -9.08 -5.36 -13.02
C ARG A 105 -10.53 -5.46 -12.57
N PRO A 106 -11.03 -6.59 -12.00
CA PRO A 106 -12.42 -6.70 -11.57
C PRO A 106 -12.82 -5.65 -10.52
N SER A 107 -11.87 -5.21 -9.71
CA SER A 107 -12.07 -4.12 -8.75
C SER A 107 -12.23 -2.78 -9.43
N TYR A 108 -11.41 -2.49 -10.45
CA TYR A 108 -11.53 -1.26 -11.23
C TYR A 108 -12.85 -1.21 -12.00
N ASP A 109 -13.24 -2.29 -12.66
CA ASP A 109 -14.47 -2.36 -13.46
C ASP A 109 -15.74 -2.10 -12.62
N ARG A 110 -15.75 -2.53 -11.35
CA ARG A 110 -16.88 -2.33 -10.42
C ARG A 110 -16.87 -0.99 -9.69
N THR A 111 -15.74 -0.30 -9.65
CA THR A 111 -15.58 0.91 -8.86
C THR A 111 -16.01 2.14 -9.65
N ARG A 112 -17.08 2.80 -9.24
CA ARG A 112 -17.53 4.05 -9.88
C ARG A 112 -16.82 5.29 -9.36
N GLN A 113 -16.42 5.31 -8.09
CA GLN A 113 -15.73 6.44 -7.48
C GLN A 113 -14.39 6.00 -6.90
N PHE A 114 -13.32 6.50 -7.51
CA PHE A 114 -11.96 6.27 -7.06
C PHE A 114 -11.50 7.44 -6.21
N ARG A 115 -11.01 7.13 -5.01
CA ARG A 115 -10.31 8.08 -4.15
C ARG A 115 -8.98 7.46 -3.79
N ALA A 116 -7.89 8.05 -4.27
CA ALA A 116 -6.56 7.53 -4.03
C ALA A 116 -5.64 8.62 -3.49
N TYR A 117 -4.83 8.26 -2.53
CA TYR A 117 -3.71 9.05 -2.04
C TYR A 117 -2.41 8.34 -2.38
N SER A 118 -1.49 9.07 -2.98
CA SER A 118 -0.19 8.56 -3.43
C SER A 118 0.94 9.49 -3.00
N PRO A 119 1.68 9.14 -1.93
CA PRO A 119 2.74 10.01 -1.43
C PRO A 119 4.03 9.97 -2.26
N ASN A 120 4.35 8.85 -2.92
CA ASN A 120 5.67 8.63 -3.50
C ASN A 120 5.69 8.37 -5.01
N LEU A 121 4.56 8.05 -5.62
CA LEU A 121 4.47 7.69 -7.03
C LEU A 121 3.20 8.25 -7.65
N VAL A 122 3.23 8.55 -8.92
CA VAL A 122 2.01 8.87 -9.67
C VAL A 122 1.04 7.68 -9.62
N PRO A 123 -0.27 7.88 -9.35
CA PRO A 123 -1.26 6.80 -9.34
C PRO A 123 -1.29 6.04 -10.67
N GLY A 124 -1.32 4.70 -10.60
CA GLY A 124 -1.17 3.82 -11.77
C GLY A 124 -2.13 4.07 -12.93
N ILE A 125 -3.35 4.58 -12.64
CA ILE A 125 -4.35 4.88 -13.66
C ILE A 125 -3.99 6.10 -14.53
N VAL A 126 -3.16 7.00 -14.03
CA VAL A 126 -2.69 8.21 -14.72
C VAL A 126 -1.19 8.19 -15.02
N GLN A 127 -0.58 7.00 -15.10
CA GLN A 127 0.81 6.83 -15.51
C GLN A 127 0.92 6.70 -17.03
N THR A 128 1.97 7.28 -17.63
CA THR A 128 2.35 6.98 -19.02
C THR A 128 2.95 5.57 -19.15
N PRO A 129 3.00 4.97 -20.35
CA PRO A 129 3.70 3.69 -20.56
C PRO A 129 5.16 3.72 -20.09
N ALA A 130 5.91 4.79 -20.41
CA ALA A 130 7.32 4.95 -20.04
C ALA A 130 7.50 5.03 -18.51
N TYR A 131 6.67 5.82 -17.81
CA TYR A 131 6.70 5.90 -16.35
C TYR A 131 6.32 4.56 -15.71
N THR A 132 5.27 3.90 -16.23
CA THR A 132 4.86 2.57 -15.76
C THR A 132 5.98 1.55 -15.91
N THR A 133 6.68 1.56 -17.07
CA THR A 133 7.84 0.69 -17.32
C THR A 133 8.95 0.94 -16.31
N ALA A 134 9.27 2.20 -16.03
CA ALA A 134 10.29 2.56 -15.04
C ALA A 134 9.93 2.04 -13.64
N VAL A 135 8.68 2.25 -13.20
CA VAL A 135 8.18 1.75 -11.90
C VAL A 135 8.22 0.23 -11.82
N LEU A 136 7.70 -0.47 -12.83
CA LEU A 136 7.64 -1.93 -12.81
C LEU A 136 9.02 -2.56 -12.91
N ASN A 137 9.95 -1.97 -13.66
CA ASN A 137 11.36 -2.39 -13.69
C ASN A 137 12.05 -2.19 -12.33
N ALA A 138 11.79 -1.08 -11.64
CA ALA A 138 12.32 -0.85 -10.30
C ALA A 138 11.80 -1.91 -9.30
N ILE A 139 10.51 -2.26 -9.37
CA ILE A 139 9.89 -3.33 -8.56
C ILE A 139 10.50 -4.68 -8.90
N ALA A 140 10.59 -5.04 -10.19
CA ALA A 140 11.14 -6.31 -10.65
C ALA A 140 12.58 -6.52 -10.15
N ARG A 141 13.44 -5.50 -10.31
CA ARG A 141 14.84 -5.53 -9.84
C ARG A 141 14.91 -5.69 -8.32
N ARG A 142 14.17 -4.86 -7.57
CA ARG A 142 14.20 -4.89 -6.10
C ARG A 142 13.73 -6.22 -5.52
N ARG A 143 12.83 -6.92 -6.22
CA ARG A 143 12.16 -8.14 -5.72
C ARG A 143 12.59 -9.40 -6.45
N GLN A 144 13.50 -9.28 -7.41
CA GLN A 144 14.02 -10.40 -8.22
C GLN A 144 12.88 -11.20 -8.88
N LEU A 145 11.90 -10.48 -9.46
CA LEU A 145 10.75 -11.08 -10.12
C LEU A 145 11.09 -11.46 -11.57
N THR A 146 10.29 -12.37 -12.13
CA THR A 146 10.34 -12.74 -13.56
C THR A 146 10.13 -11.50 -14.44
N ASN A 147 10.84 -11.44 -15.56
CA ASN A 147 10.79 -10.31 -16.48
C ASN A 147 9.54 -10.40 -17.38
N ASP A 148 8.40 -9.97 -16.87
CA ASP A 148 7.14 -9.83 -17.61
C ASP A 148 6.62 -8.37 -17.61
N VAL A 149 7.55 -7.42 -17.49
CA VAL A 149 7.25 -5.98 -17.37
C VAL A 149 6.45 -5.47 -18.54
N GLU A 150 6.81 -5.80 -19.77
CA GLU A 150 6.14 -5.31 -20.98
C GLU A 150 4.65 -5.70 -20.99
N SER A 151 4.36 -6.97 -20.71
CA SER A 151 2.98 -7.45 -20.64
C SER A 151 2.20 -6.86 -19.46
N ALA A 152 2.87 -6.59 -18.35
CA ALA A 152 2.28 -5.91 -17.18
C ALA A 152 1.96 -4.43 -17.48
N VAL A 153 2.81 -3.76 -18.26
CA VAL A 153 2.56 -2.40 -18.76
C VAL A 153 1.33 -2.39 -19.65
N ALA A 154 1.24 -3.31 -20.62
CA ALA A 154 0.09 -3.41 -21.53
C ALA A 154 -1.23 -3.54 -20.75
N VAL A 155 -1.30 -4.48 -19.79
CA VAL A 155 -2.49 -4.67 -18.93
C VAL A 155 -2.81 -3.40 -18.12
N ARG A 156 -1.80 -2.64 -17.65
CA ARG A 156 -2.04 -1.38 -16.95
C ARG A 156 -2.58 -0.31 -17.87
N MET A 157 -2.07 -0.22 -19.09
CA MET A 157 -2.54 0.75 -20.08
C MET A 157 -3.99 0.48 -20.54
N GLU A 158 -4.38 -0.78 -20.68
CA GLU A 158 -5.78 -1.12 -20.98
C GLU A 158 -6.76 -0.52 -19.96
N ARG A 159 -6.39 -0.46 -18.68
CA ARG A 159 -7.25 0.13 -17.66
C ARG A 159 -7.45 1.65 -17.81
N GLN A 160 -6.54 2.34 -18.49
CA GLN A 160 -6.68 3.78 -18.71
C GLN A 160 -7.91 4.15 -19.54
N ALA A 161 -8.49 3.19 -20.29
CA ALA A 161 -9.77 3.39 -20.96
C ALA A 161 -10.87 3.88 -20.00
N LEU A 162 -10.81 3.50 -18.72
CA LEU A 162 -11.75 3.93 -17.69
C LEU A 162 -11.71 5.44 -17.41
N LEU A 163 -10.62 6.13 -17.76
CA LEU A 163 -10.56 7.60 -17.68
C LEU A 163 -11.49 8.28 -18.67
N TYR A 164 -11.79 7.62 -19.79
CA TYR A 164 -12.50 8.17 -20.93
C TYR A 164 -13.90 7.58 -21.12
N THR A 165 -14.16 6.40 -20.55
CA THR A 165 -15.40 5.63 -20.76
C THR A 165 -16.14 5.37 -19.45
N GLY A 166 -17.43 5.04 -19.55
CA GLY A 166 -18.27 4.66 -18.42
C GLY A 166 -18.55 5.80 -17.43
N ASP A 167 -19.01 5.45 -16.21
CA ASP A 167 -19.43 6.41 -15.16
C ASP A 167 -18.38 6.56 -14.04
N HIS A 168 -17.12 6.28 -14.34
CA HIS A 168 -16.05 6.35 -13.37
C HIS A 168 -15.67 7.79 -13.05
N ARG A 169 -15.41 8.07 -11.76
CA ARG A 169 -14.88 9.36 -11.27
C ARG A 169 -13.63 9.12 -10.46
N PHE A 170 -12.63 9.97 -10.64
CA PHE A 170 -11.31 9.83 -10.03
C PHE A 170 -10.97 11.08 -9.22
N ALA A 171 -10.77 10.93 -7.91
CA ALA A 171 -10.18 11.94 -7.05
C ALA A 171 -8.80 11.41 -6.59
N LEU A 172 -7.75 11.98 -7.11
CA LEU A 172 -6.37 11.51 -6.94
C LEU A 172 -5.57 12.60 -6.23
N LEU A 173 -5.16 12.33 -5.00
CA LEU A 173 -4.29 13.18 -4.20
C LEU A 173 -2.86 12.66 -4.29
N MET A 174 -1.93 13.51 -4.70
CA MET A 174 -0.50 13.19 -4.80
C MET A 174 0.31 14.19 -4.01
N GLU A 175 1.40 13.72 -3.38
CA GLU A 175 2.39 14.65 -2.84
C GLU A 175 3.32 15.17 -3.94
N GLU A 176 3.81 16.38 -3.77
CA GLU A 176 4.74 17.00 -4.71
C GLU A 176 6.02 16.16 -4.90
N SER A 177 6.44 15.43 -3.86
CA SER A 177 7.55 14.48 -3.91
C SER A 177 7.40 13.46 -5.04
N ALA A 178 6.20 12.93 -5.29
CA ALA A 178 5.92 11.98 -6.37
C ALA A 178 6.19 12.56 -7.77
N LEU A 179 6.11 13.89 -7.92
CA LEU A 179 6.37 14.60 -9.17
C LEU A 179 7.83 15.04 -9.32
N ARG A 180 8.58 15.10 -8.21
CA ARG A 180 9.99 15.52 -8.17
C ARG A 180 11.00 14.38 -8.12
N ASP A 181 10.54 13.16 -7.83
CA ASP A 181 11.40 11.99 -7.50
C ASP A 181 12.18 11.44 -8.70
N GLY A 182 11.97 11.98 -9.90
CA GLY A 182 12.76 11.65 -11.09
C GLY A 182 12.63 10.21 -11.59
N MET A 183 11.53 9.53 -11.30
CA MET A 183 11.29 8.14 -11.70
C MET A 183 11.44 7.95 -13.22
N GLY A 184 12.43 7.16 -13.63
CA GLY A 184 12.73 6.89 -15.03
C GLY A 184 13.56 7.96 -15.73
N GLY A 185 13.95 9.03 -15.03
CA GLY A 185 14.75 10.14 -15.57
C GLY A 185 13.93 11.30 -16.12
N ALA A 186 14.59 12.37 -16.53
CA ALA A 186 13.97 13.65 -16.87
C ALA A 186 12.99 13.57 -18.04
N GLU A 187 13.31 12.81 -19.07
CA GLU A 187 12.46 12.65 -20.26
C GLU A 187 11.15 11.92 -19.92
N VAL A 188 11.25 10.83 -19.13
CA VAL A 188 10.07 10.07 -18.66
C VAL A 188 9.19 10.96 -17.79
N MET A 189 9.79 11.74 -16.89
CA MET A 189 9.04 12.66 -16.03
C MET A 189 8.40 13.80 -16.82
N ALA A 190 9.07 14.37 -17.80
CA ALA A 190 8.48 15.41 -18.65
C ALA A 190 7.22 14.89 -19.38
N GLY A 191 7.30 13.70 -19.98
CA GLY A 191 6.13 13.05 -20.59
C GLY A 191 5.03 12.75 -19.60
N GLN A 192 5.39 12.30 -18.38
CA GLN A 192 4.43 12.01 -17.31
C GLN A 192 3.71 13.29 -16.83
N LEU A 193 4.42 14.38 -16.63
CA LEU A 193 3.83 15.66 -16.23
C LEU A 193 2.89 16.22 -17.31
N GLY A 194 3.31 16.15 -18.58
CA GLY A 194 2.44 16.52 -19.71
C GLY A 194 1.15 15.71 -19.76
N PHE A 195 1.24 14.41 -19.50
CA PHE A 195 0.06 13.55 -19.43
C PHE A 195 -0.86 13.90 -18.24
N LEU A 196 -0.30 14.21 -17.06
CA LEU A 196 -1.08 14.66 -15.92
C LEU A 196 -1.86 15.95 -16.22
N ILE A 197 -1.24 16.92 -16.90
CA ILE A 197 -1.91 18.15 -17.35
C ILE A 197 -3.08 17.78 -18.28
N THR A 198 -2.87 16.87 -19.22
CA THR A 198 -3.92 16.44 -20.16
C THR A 198 -5.10 15.77 -19.44
N VAL A 199 -4.84 14.84 -18.53
CA VAL A 199 -5.90 14.11 -17.84
C VAL A 199 -6.60 14.97 -16.77
N SER A 200 -5.93 15.98 -16.22
CA SER A 200 -6.55 16.94 -15.30
C SER A 200 -7.67 17.76 -15.93
N ALA A 201 -7.67 17.92 -17.26
CA ALA A 201 -8.73 18.57 -18.00
C ALA A 201 -9.99 17.69 -18.18
N LEU A 202 -9.94 16.42 -17.85
CA LEU A 202 -11.09 15.52 -17.98
C LEU A 202 -12.12 15.81 -16.87
N PRO A 203 -13.43 15.98 -17.19
CA PRO A 203 -14.45 16.34 -16.20
C PRO A 203 -14.63 15.34 -15.05
N ARG A 204 -14.18 14.12 -15.24
CA ARG A 204 -14.30 13.02 -14.26
C ARG A 204 -13.04 12.77 -13.46
N VAL A 205 -11.98 13.55 -13.67
CA VAL A 205 -10.68 13.44 -13.01
C VAL A 205 -10.42 14.70 -12.20
N SER A 206 -10.20 14.56 -10.92
CA SER A 206 -9.70 15.60 -10.01
C SER A 206 -8.30 15.20 -9.54
N LEU A 207 -7.30 15.98 -9.91
CA LEU A 207 -5.92 15.85 -9.41
C LEU A 207 -5.68 16.93 -8.35
N MET A 208 -5.14 16.54 -7.22
CA MET A 208 -4.84 17.42 -6.10
C MET A 208 -3.45 17.11 -5.56
#